data_d486ff7f383af4df5db108d1c0c9aaac
#
_entry.id   d486ff7f383af4df5db108d1c0c9aaac
#
_cell.length_a   1.000
_cell.length_b   1.000
_cell.length_c   1.000
_cell.angle_alpha   90.00
_cell.angle_beta   90.00
_cell.angle_gamma   90.00
#
_symmetry.space_group_name_H-M   'P 1'
#
loop_
_entity.id
_entity.type
_entity.pdbx_description
1 polymer ?
#
loop_
_entity_poly.entity_id
_entity_poly.type
_entity_poly.pdbx_seq_one_letter_code
_entity_poly.pdbx_strand_id
1 'polypeptide(L)'
;MVLSLTGNSVGSGQTYQWQESTTIGGPFTNIGASSNSSVLNILASTTKYYQCEVTCSGNSQLSTPVLVTVNPSFPGGNYTINSALPTSGSNFQTFNDFKNALNCGIAGAIVVNVVAGSGPYNEQVEFGEITGVSSVNTITINGNGNVLTYGATVSTAPGTLVLNGTDYMTVNNLTVEGTGTTYALVCHLWNNADNNTFSNCTFNAPVNGTSTSMVPFSISGSATSGTASGNSGINNVITGCTMFSGYYNTAIVGNSSLPSTGNQVINCNILDQYNYATYFLYQNGLVFRGNTLSRPTRTNLSTYYGIYLSTGNTNALVERNKIRNTFATNPTSTSIQYSIYCTIDATLGNENKFSNNVISDINSNGTVYGFYMSGSDYWKAYHNTISLDDASSTATGTTYGFYCTGSLAYDVRNNIVSISRGGTGTKYDVYYSNPSAATSDYNDLYMNASAGTNNIGYNGTAYTTLAAWQSGSGKDANSVSVDPLYVAPGTYDYTPSNGLVNDAGTPVGVTDDINGAPRSLTSPDMGAYEFSLGGLDAGITWFTPTSPSSPGLKTITVNIDNTQAQTINSIQLSYSDGGAPVVQTFTGLGLTSGNNTNLSFTTQYN
;
A
#
# COMPACT_ATOMS: atom_id res chain seq x y z
N MET A 1 -15.78 -27.45 30.06
CA MET A 1 -15.93 -28.80 29.53
C MET A 1 -17.24 -29.41 29.99
N VAL A 2 -17.70 -30.47 29.32
CA VAL A 2 -18.90 -31.18 29.67
C VAL A 2 -18.53 -32.62 30.06
N LEU A 3 -18.95 -33.03 31.22
CA LEU A 3 -18.91 -34.43 31.66
C LEU A 3 -20.30 -35.01 31.57
N SER A 4 -20.44 -36.20 31.03
CA SER A 4 -21.72 -36.90 30.92
C SER A 4 -21.55 -38.39 31.24
N LEU A 5 -22.59 -38.98 31.82
CA LEU A 5 -22.62 -40.43 32.02
C LEU A 5 -23.04 -41.14 30.72
N THR A 6 -22.39 -42.27 30.45
CA THR A 6 -22.80 -43.21 29.39
C THR A 6 -23.30 -44.50 30.02
N GLY A 7 -24.34 -45.10 29.44
CA GLY A 7 -24.90 -46.37 29.92
C GLY A 7 -25.79 -46.26 31.15
N ASN A 8 -26.12 -45.05 31.62
CA ASN A 8 -27.10 -44.87 32.69
C ASN A 8 -28.51 -45.10 32.16
N SER A 9 -29.32 -45.87 32.87
CA SER A 9 -30.74 -45.98 32.60
C SER A 9 -31.46 -44.73 33.11
N VAL A 10 -32.35 -44.17 32.30
CA VAL A 10 -33.16 -43.00 32.70
C VAL A 10 -34.36 -43.47 33.51
N GLY A 11 -34.46 -43.08 34.78
CA GLY A 11 -35.55 -43.42 35.67
C GLY A 11 -36.16 -42.20 36.37
N SER A 12 -37.44 -42.24 36.68
CA SER A 12 -38.06 -41.16 37.45
C SER A 12 -37.52 -41.17 38.88
N GLY A 13 -37.08 -39.98 39.37
CA GLY A 13 -36.56 -39.81 40.73
C GLY A 13 -35.07 -40.15 40.91
N GLN A 14 -34.34 -40.32 39.81
CA GLN A 14 -32.87 -40.39 39.88
C GLN A 14 -32.25 -39.01 40.17
N THR A 15 -31.22 -39.01 40.99
CA THR A 15 -30.37 -37.85 41.23
C THR A 15 -28.92 -38.20 40.97
N TYR A 16 -28.16 -37.20 40.54
CA TYR A 16 -26.75 -37.29 40.12
C TYR A 16 -25.92 -36.35 40.99
N GLN A 17 -24.91 -36.89 41.70
CA GLN A 17 -23.96 -36.10 42.47
C GLN A 17 -22.58 -36.30 41.87
N TRP A 18 -22.10 -35.28 41.14
CA TRP A 18 -20.75 -35.27 40.62
C TRP A 18 -19.75 -35.00 41.75
N GLN A 19 -18.60 -35.66 41.66
CA GLN A 19 -17.54 -35.62 42.66
C GLN A 19 -16.19 -35.49 41.97
N GLU A 20 -15.22 -34.87 42.63
CA GLU A 20 -13.85 -34.72 42.16
C GLU A 20 -12.84 -35.15 43.21
N SER A 21 -11.65 -35.61 42.73
CA SER A 21 -10.51 -35.98 43.58
C SER A 21 -9.19 -35.75 42.85
N THR A 22 -8.13 -35.50 43.57
CA THR A 22 -6.76 -35.46 43.03
C THR A 22 -6.16 -36.85 42.82
N THR A 23 -6.75 -37.91 43.39
CA THR A 23 -6.29 -39.29 43.27
C THR A 23 -7.41 -40.22 42.81
N ILE A 24 -7.07 -41.28 42.07
CA ILE A 24 -8.08 -42.23 41.54
C ILE A 24 -8.87 -42.94 42.63
N GLY A 25 -8.25 -43.14 43.80
CA GLY A 25 -8.87 -43.83 44.95
C GLY A 25 -9.59 -42.88 45.91
N GLY A 26 -9.67 -41.60 45.63
CA GLY A 26 -10.26 -40.62 46.53
C GLY A 26 -9.32 -40.11 47.64
N PRO A 27 -9.82 -39.39 48.62
CA PRO A 27 -11.20 -39.09 48.84
C PRO A 27 -11.82 -38.19 47.74
N PHE A 28 -13.07 -38.48 47.36
CA PHE A 28 -13.84 -37.65 46.45
C PHE A 28 -14.67 -36.63 47.22
N THR A 29 -14.71 -35.40 46.70
CA THR A 29 -15.54 -34.30 47.24
C THR A 29 -16.64 -33.93 46.26
N ASN A 30 -17.84 -33.63 46.79
CA ASN A 30 -18.97 -33.24 45.96
C ASN A 30 -18.75 -31.92 45.22
N ILE A 31 -19.16 -31.88 43.96
CA ILE A 31 -19.21 -30.69 43.14
C ILE A 31 -20.63 -30.14 43.15
N GLY A 32 -20.89 -29.07 43.90
CA GLY A 32 -22.21 -28.52 44.05
C GLY A 32 -23.21 -29.49 44.73
N ALA A 33 -24.51 -29.21 44.56
CA ALA A 33 -25.58 -30.06 45.04
C ALA A 33 -25.91 -31.12 43.99
N SER A 34 -26.51 -32.24 44.43
CA SER A 34 -27.08 -33.25 43.52
C SER A 34 -28.17 -32.65 42.63
N SER A 35 -28.25 -33.12 41.40
CA SER A 35 -29.19 -32.65 40.39
C SER A 35 -29.91 -33.78 39.68
N ASN A 36 -30.96 -33.45 38.92
CA ASN A 36 -31.67 -34.43 38.07
C ASN A 36 -31.00 -34.58 36.66
N SER A 37 -29.85 -33.88 36.44
CA SER A 37 -29.10 -33.96 35.19
C SER A 37 -27.89 -34.86 35.33
N SER A 38 -27.74 -35.82 34.40
CA SER A 38 -26.56 -36.67 34.28
C SER A 38 -25.35 -35.94 33.66
N VAL A 39 -25.52 -34.65 33.32
CA VAL A 39 -24.48 -33.80 32.68
C VAL A 39 -23.99 -32.77 33.68
N LEU A 40 -22.65 -32.64 33.80
CA LEU A 40 -21.99 -31.58 34.54
C LEU A 40 -21.24 -30.67 33.58
N ASN A 41 -21.57 -29.37 33.59
CA ASN A 41 -20.76 -28.33 32.97
C ASN A 41 -19.82 -27.75 34.01
N ILE A 42 -18.50 -27.85 33.77
CA ILE A 42 -17.47 -27.41 34.72
C ILE A 42 -16.32 -26.76 34.02
N LEU A 43 -15.70 -25.74 34.66
CA LEU A 43 -14.42 -25.20 34.28
C LEU A 43 -13.35 -25.88 35.15
N ALA A 44 -12.63 -26.84 34.57
CA ALA A 44 -11.54 -27.52 35.28
C ALA A 44 -10.29 -26.62 35.22
N SER A 45 -9.76 -26.23 36.37
CA SER A 45 -8.54 -25.45 36.54
C SER A 45 -7.30 -26.27 36.92
N THR A 46 -7.49 -27.49 37.34
CA THR A 46 -6.43 -28.42 37.72
C THR A 46 -6.79 -29.84 37.30
N THR A 47 -5.77 -30.67 37.07
CA THR A 47 -5.96 -32.09 36.73
C THR A 47 -6.59 -32.85 37.91
N LYS A 48 -7.73 -33.46 37.69
CA LYS A 48 -8.49 -34.19 38.70
C LYS A 48 -9.21 -35.42 38.11
N TYR A 49 -9.53 -36.34 38.99
CA TYR A 49 -10.46 -37.44 38.70
C TYR A 49 -11.87 -36.98 38.98
N TYR A 50 -12.80 -37.35 38.12
CA TYR A 50 -14.23 -37.08 38.25
C TYR A 50 -15.02 -38.39 38.23
N GLN A 51 -15.99 -38.49 39.12
CA GLN A 51 -16.97 -39.59 39.14
C GLN A 51 -18.36 -39.01 39.43
N CYS A 52 -19.39 -39.80 39.17
CA CYS A 52 -20.77 -39.45 39.51
C CYS A 52 -21.41 -40.53 40.35
N GLU A 53 -22.02 -40.16 41.45
CA GLU A 53 -22.89 -41.01 42.24
C GLU A 53 -24.32 -40.85 41.70
N VAL A 54 -24.89 -41.93 41.25
CA VAL A 54 -26.28 -42.00 40.81
C VAL A 54 -27.11 -42.63 41.91
N THR A 55 -28.09 -41.90 42.42
CA THR A 55 -28.99 -42.38 43.46
C THR A 55 -30.39 -42.55 42.90
N CYS A 56 -31.01 -43.72 43.17
CA CYS A 56 -32.40 -44.05 42.81
C CYS A 56 -33.03 -44.76 43.95
N SER A 57 -34.18 -44.29 44.46
CA SER A 57 -34.94 -44.90 45.52
C SER A 57 -34.13 -45.28 46.77
N GLY A 58 -33.14 -44.44 47.14
CA GLY A 58 -32.27 -44.64 48.29
C GLY A 58 -31.09 -45.58 48.08
N ASN A 59 -30.90 -46.13 46.87
CA ASN A 59 -29.74 -46.93 46.53
C ASN A 59 -28.79 -46.05 45.65
N SER A 60 -27.54 -46.08 45.95
CA SER A 60 -26.50 -45.33 45.20
C SER A 60 -25.50 -46.24 44.52
N GLN A 61 -25.02 -45.81 43.34
CA GLN A 61 -23.94 -46.46 42.60
C GLN A 61 -22.98 -45.40 42.03
N LEU A 62 -21.68 -45.66 42.16
CA LEU A 62 -20.63 -44.77 41.61
C LEU A 62 -20.27 -45.18 40.19
N SER A 63 -20.04 -44.19 39.34
CA SER A 63 -19.39 -44.42 38.06
C SER A 63 -17.88 -44.67 38.24
N THR A 64 -17.25 -45.27 37.23
CA THR A 64 -15.78 -45.34 37.20
C THR A 64 -15.19 -43.95 37.16
N PRO A 65 -14.19 -43.62 37.98
CA PRO A 65 -13.50 -42.35 37.91
C PRO A 65 -12.78 -42.13 36.58
N VAL A 66 -12.91 -40.93 36.01
CA VAL A 66 -12.25 -40.52 34.78
C VAL A 66 -11.29 -39.39 35.09
N LEU A 67 -10.03 -39.54 34.65
CA LEU A 67 -9.01 -38.46 34.75
C LEU A 67 -9.29 -37.37 33.70
N VAL A 68 -9.44 -36.17 34.16
CA VAL A 68 -9.42 -34.95 33.32
C VAL A 68 -8.08 -34.26 33.55
N THR A 69 -7.24 -34.28 32.54
CA THR A 69 -5.94 -33.61 32.58
C THR A 69 -6.11 -32.18 32.13
N VAL A 70 -5.64 -31.22 32.93
CA VAL A 70 -5.52 -29.81 32.56
C VAL A 70 -4.06 -29.56 32.27
N ASN A 71 -3.76 -29.31 31.01
CA ASN A 71 -2.44 -28.89 30.61
C ASN A 71 -2.26 -27.39 30.89
N PRO A 72 -1.14 -26.96 31.47
CA PRO A 72 -0.90 -25.55 31.70
C PRO A 72 -0.74 -24.81 30.37
N SER A 73 -1.11 -23.53 30.36
CA SER A 73 -0.81 -22.64 29.25
C SER A 73 0.70 -22.57 29.03
N PHE A 74 1.10 -22.40 27.76
CA PHE A 74 2.52 -22.31 27.39
C PHE A 74 3.14 -21.05 28.02
N PRO A 75 4.28 -21.16 28.72
CA PRO A 75 4.84 -20.03 29.43
C PRO A 75 5.39 -18.97 28.49
N GLY A 76 5.32 -17.70 28.90
CA GLY A 76 6.04 -16.63 28.21
C GLY A 76 7.54 -16.82 28.26
N GLY A 77 8.26 -16.25 27.29
CA GLY A 77 9.73 -16.34 27.26
C GLY A 77 10.33 -16.37 25.85
N ASN A 78 11.62 -16.71 25.81
CA ASN A 78 12.39 -16.78 24.57
C ASN A 78 12.59 -18.24 24.16
N TYR A 79 12.35 -18.53 22.90
CA TYR A 79 12.42 -19.85 22.30
C TYR A 79 13.18 -19.81 20.97
N THR A 80 13.54 -20.97 20.46
CA THR A 80 14.17 -21.12 19.14
C THR A 80 13.41 -22.10 18.27
N ILE A 81 13.47 -21.88 16.95
CA ILE A 81 13.16 -22.90 15.95
C ILE A 81 14.49 -23.23 15.25
N ASN A 82 14.92 -24.50 15.34
CA ASN A 82 16.15 -24.99 14.73
C ASN A 82 15.98 -26.44 14.28
N SER A 83 15.97 -26.65 12.96
CA SER A 83 15.78 -27.99 12.38
C SER A 83 16.92 -28.98 12.71
N ALA A 84 18.10 -28.47 13.06
CA ALA A 84 19.26 -29.31 13.41
C ALA A 84 19.19 -29.92 14.83
N LEU A 85 18.25 -29.44 15.66
CA LEU A 85 18.10 -29.90 17.05
C LEU A 85 16.68 -30.45 17.27
N PRO A 86 16.52 -31.51 18.07
CA PRO A 86 15.17 -32.01 18.37
C PRO A 86 14.35 -31.00 19.19
N THR A 87 13.04 -31.11 19.11
CA THR A 87 12.12 -30.36 19.96
C THR A 87 12.33 -30.77 21.41
N SER A 88 12.91 -29.88 22.20
CA SER A 88 13.23 -30.10 23.62
C SER A 88 13.55 -28.78 24.32
N GLY A 89 13.12 -28.59 25.55
CA GLY A 89 13.38 -27.38 26.33
C GLY A 89 12.81 -26.15 25.67
N SER A 90 13.68 -25.21 25.29
CA SER A 90 13.30 -23.97 24.60
C SER A 90 13.46 -24.06 23.07
N ASN A 91 13.81 -25.21 22.49
CA ASN A 91 13.96 -25.43 21.06
C ASN A 91 12.78 -26.19 20.47
N PHE A 92 12.30 -25.76 19.32
CA PHE A 92 11.39 -26.48 18.44
C PHE A 92 12.14 -26.87 17.16
N GLN A 93 11.92 -28.10 16.69
CA GLN A 93 12.56 -28.54 15.44
C GLN A 93 11.89 -27.92 14.22
N THR A 94 10.58 -27.67 14.29
CA THR A 94 9.75 -27.18 13.20
C THR A 94 8.82 -26.05 13.66
N PHE A 95 8.24 -25.31 12.71
CA PHE A 95 7.18 -24.34 13.01
C PHE A 95 5.92 -25.05 13.54
N ASN A 96 5.59 -26.25 13.03
CA ASN A 96 4.46 -27.02 13.53
C ASN A 96 4.67 -27.52 14.97
N ASP A 97 5.90 -27.85 15.37
CA ASP A 97 6.17 -28.17 16.78
C ASP A 97 5.91 -26.95 17.68
N PHE A 98 6.39 -25.78 17.26
CA PHE A 98 6.10 -24.53 17.98
C PHE A 98 4.59 -24.25 18.03
N LYS A 99 3.91 -24.31 16.90
CA LYS A 99 2.43 -24.14 16.83
C LYS A 99 1.71 -25.11 17.78
N ASN A 100 2.12 -26.39 17.82
CA ASN A 100 1.47 -27.39 18.66
C ASN A 100 1.67 -27.11 20.16
N ALA A 101 2.79 -26.49 20.55
CA ALA A 101 3.02 -26.08 21.94
C ALA A 101 2.03 -24.99 22.40
N LEU A 102 1.45 -24.22 21.49
CA LEU A 102 0.49 -23.16 21.80
C LEU A 102 -0.96 -23.66 21.95
N ASN A 103 -1.24 -24.93 21.71
CA ASN A 103 -2.61 -25.47 21.70
C ASN A 103 -3.36 -25.31 23.03
N CYS A 104 -2.67 -25.16 24.15
CA CYS A 104 -3.26 -24.90 25.48
C CYS A 104 -3.29 -23.40 25.83
N GLY A 105 -3.05 -22.54 24.86
CA GLY A 105 -2.94 -21.09 25.07
C GLY A 105 -1.59 -20.68 25.67
N ILE A 106 -1.42 -19.39 25.93
CA ILE A 106 -0.21 -18.80 26.45
C ILE A 106 -0.44 -18.09 27.80
N ALA A 107 0.59 -18.08 28.66
CA ALA A 107 0.57 -17.43 29.96
C ALA A 107 1.40 -16.14 30.02
N GLY A 108 2.03 -15.74 28.91
CA GLY A 108 2.83 -14.51 28.81
C GLY A 108 3.32 -14.30 27.38
N ALA A 109 3.98 -13.19 27.14
CA ALA A 109 4.54 -12.87 25.83
C ALA A 109 5.63 -13.89 25.40
N ILE A 110 5.62 -14.25 24.11
CA ILE A 110 6.53 -15.24 23.53
C ILE A 110 7.35 -14.56 22.44
N VAL A 111 8.66 -14.81 22.46
CA VAL A 111 9.56 -14.48 21.35
C VAL A 111 10.24 -15.78 20.88
N VAL A 112 10.02 -16.15 19.64
CA VAL A 112 10.69 -17.27 19.01
C VAL A 112 11.62 -16.80 17.90
N ASN A 113 12.89 -17.20 17.97
CA ASN A 113 13.91 -16.89 16.99
C ASN A 113 14.20 -18.13 16.12
N VAL A 114 13.91 -18.06 14.85
CA VAL A 114 14.36 -19.07 13.90
C VAL A 114 15.87 -18.93 13.74
N VAL A 115 16.61 -19.98 14.02
CA VAL A 115 18.08 -19.93 13.96
C VAL A 115 18.53 -19.67 12.52
N ALA A 116 19.36 -18.67 12.30
CA ALA A 116 19.79 -18.29 10.95
C ALA A 116 20.43 -19.48 10.22
N GLY A 117 19.97 -19.75 8.99
CA GLY A 117 20.45 -20.85 8.16
C GLY A 117 19.96 -22.24 8.58
N SER A 118 19.00 -22.36 9.50
CA SER A 118 18.40 -23.65 9.87
C SER A 118 17.28 -24.11 8.93
N GLY A 119 16.83 -23.24 8.00
CA GLY A 119 15.88 -23.59 6.95
C GLY A 119 16.55 -24.20 5.70
N PRO A 120 15.76 -24.52 4.62
CA PRO A 120 14.34 -24.24 4.52
C PRO A 120 13.47 -25.18 5.35
N TYR A 121 12.30 -24.67 5.81
CA TYR A 121 11.27 -25.45 6.47
C TYR A 121 10.17 -25.78 5.48
N ASN A 122 9.99 -27.06 5.17
CA ASN A 122 9.05 -27.52 4.15
C ASN A 122 7.78 -28.03 4.82
N GLU A 123 6.90 -27.09 5.21
CA GLU A 123 5.68 -27.38 5.96
C GLU A 123 4.58 -26.34 5.73
N GLN A 124 3.33 -26.77 5.78
CA GLN A 124 2.20 -25.88 5.94
C GLN A 124 2.02 -25.56 7.41
N VAL A 125 1.90 -24.28 7.75
CA VAL A 125 1.72 -23.82 9.13
C VAL A 125 0.44 -23.01 9.23
N GLU A 126 -0.54 -23.51 10.02
CA GLU A 126 -1.77 -22.80 10.31
C GLU A 126 -1.88 -22.59 11.82
N PHE A 127 -1.80 -21.34 12.25
CA PHE A 127 -2.11 -20.94 13.62
C PHE A 127 -3.62 -20.69 13.72
N GLY A 128 -4.28 -21.31 14.69
CA GLY A 128 -5.65 -21.04 15.05
C GLY A 128 -5.78 -19.92 16.09
N GLU A 129 -6.96 -19.75 16.65
CA GLU A 129 -7.17 -18.88 17.80
C GLU A 129 -6.37 -19.42 19.00
N ILE A 130 -5.58 -18.53 19.64
CA ILE A 130 -4.69 -18.88 20.75
C ILE A 130 -5.19 -18.19 22.01
N THR A 131 -5.67 -18.96 22.97
CA THR A 131 -6.16 -18.45 24.25
C THR A 131 -5.03 -17.74 25.01
N GLY A 132 -5.32 -16.55 25.56
CA GLY A 132 -4.38 -15.78 26.38
C GLY A 132 -3.54 -14.76 25.62
N VAL A 133 -3.62 -14.72 24.27
CA VAL A 133 -3.03 -13.63 23.49
C VAL A 133 -3.75 -12.31 23.77
N SER A 134 -3.00 -11.24 23.75
CA SER A 134 -3.50 -9.87 23.96
C SER A 134 -2.43 -8.85 23.51
N SER A 135 -2.75 -7.56 23.60
CA SER A 135 -1.76 -6.49 23.36
C SER A 135 -0.54 -6.53 24.29
N VAL A 136 -0.60 -7.30 25.40
CA VAL A 136 0.52 -7.50 26.34
C VAL A 136 1.18 -8.85 26.14
N ASN A 137 0.37 -9.90 25.97
CA ASN A 137 0.85 -11.26 25.74
C ASN A 137 0.87 -11.54 24.24
N THR A 138 1.85 -11.02 23.55
CA THR A 138 2.03 -11.15 22.10
C THR A 138 2.87 -12.36 21.73
N ILE A 139 2.79 -12.80 20.48
CA ILE A 139 3.68 -13.81 19.90
C ILE A 139 4.54 -13.15 18.83
N THR A 140 5.86 -13.23 18.98
CA THR A 140 6.80 -12.69 17.98
C THR A 140 7.62 -13.82 17.38
N ILE A 141 7.61 -13.93 16.06
CA ILE A 141 8.43 -14.85 15.26
C ILE A 141 9.48 -14.03 14.50
N ASN A 142 10.75 -14.17 14.86
CA ASN A 142 11.88 -13.60 14.14
C ASN A 142 12.43 -14.67 13.18
N GLY A 143 12.13 -14.53 11.88
CA GLY A 143 12.50 -15.49 10.85
C GLY A 143 13.99 -15.52 10.51
N ASN A 144 14.73 -14.40 10.77
CA ASN A 144 16.17 -14.26 10.54
C ASN A 144 16.62 -14.69 9.12
N GLY A 145 15.80 -14.37 8.10
CA GLY A 145 16.07 -14.69 6.71
C GLY A 145 15.86 -16.16 6.32
N ASN A 146 15.30 -16.99 7.20
CA ASN A 146 14.95 -18.37 6.84
C ASN A 146 13.73 -18.43 5.90
N VAL A 147 13.55 -19.59 5.27
CA VAL A 147 12.48 -19.88 4.32
C VAL A 147 11.51 -20.89 4.92
N LEU A 148 10.21 -20.54 4.93
CA LEU A 148 9.10 -21.46 5.13
C LEU A 148 8.45 -21.69 3.76
N THR A 149 8.38 -22.95 3.30
CA THR A 149 7.90 -23.28 1.96
C THR A 149 6.87 -24.40 1.99
N TYR A 150 5.87 -24.31 1.09
CA TYR A 150 4.86 -25.37 0.96
C TYR A 150 4.31 -25.42 -0.48
N GLY A 151 4.18 -26.63 -1.01
CA GLY A 151 3.60 -26.89 -2.32
C GLY A 151 2.16 -27.40 -2.22
N ALA A 152 1.19 -26.51 -2.16
CA ALA A 152 -0.22 -26.87 -2.09
C ALA A 152 -0.69 -27.64 -3.33
N THR A 153 -1.28 -28.83 -3.14
CA THR A 153 -1.79 -29.70 -4.22
C THR A 153 -3.32 -29.75 -4.26
N VAL A 154 -4.00 -29.28 -3.21
CA VAL A 154 -5.47 -29.31 -3.08
C VAL A 154 -6.01 -27.93 -2.71
N SER A 155 -7.21 -27.64 -3.17
CA SER A 155 -7.90 -26.37 -2.91
C SER A 155 -8.32 -26.17 -1.45
N THR A 156 -8.40 -27.24 -0.67
CA THR A 156 -8.82 -27.18 0.74
C THR A 156 -7.69 -26.82 1.70
N ALA A 157 -6.42 -26.86 1.23
CA ALA A 157 -5.25 -26.52 2.03
C ALA A 157 -4.26 -25.68 1.18
N PRO A 158 -4.65 -24.47 0.70
CA PRO A 158 -3.88 -23.70 -0.26
C PRO A 158 -2.79 -22.82 0.39
N GLY A 159 -2.82 -22.65 1.72
CA GLY A 159 -1.97 -21.70 2.45
C GLY A 159 -0.61 -22.26 2.85
N THR A 160 0.45 -21.45 2.86
CA THR A 160 1.76 -21.81 3.44
C THR A 160 1.83 -21.36 4.89
N LEU A 161 1.68 -20.07 5.17
CA LEU A 161 1.53 -19.49 6.51
C LEU A 161 0.11 -18.95 6.64
N VAL A 162 -0.66 -19.53 7.54
CA VAL A 162 -2.08 -19.19 7.72
C VAL A 162 -2.34 -18.74 9.16
N LEU A 163 -3.01 -17.60 9.31
CA LEU A 163 -3.56 -17.11 10.57
C LEU A 163 -5.08 -17.25 10.52
N ASN A 164 -5.61 -18.25 11.25
CA ASN A 164 -7.03 -18.58 11.34
C ASN A 164 -7.57 -18.11 12.70
N GLY A 165 -8.01 -16.86 12.78
CA GLY A 165 -8.43 -16.25 14.04
C GLY A 165 -7.28 -16.00 15.01
N THR A 166 -6.05 -15.94 14.52
CA THR A 166 -4.86 -15.66 15.34
C THR A 166 -4.66 -14.16 15.47
N ASP A 167 -4.53 -13.68 16.71
CA ASP A 167 -4.37 -12.27 17.03
C ASP A 167 -2.99 -11.97 17.60
N TYR A 168 -2.59 -10.69 17.55
CA TYR A 168 -1.39 -10.13 18.18
C TYR A 168 -0.10 -10.90 17.87
N MET A 169 -0.01 -11.44 16.66
CA MET A 169 1.19 -12.10 16.16
C MET A 169 2.04 -11.12 15.35
N THR A 170 3.34 -11.11 15.64
CA THR A 170 4.33 -10.36 14.84
C THR A 170 5.26 -11.34 14.15
N VAL A 171 5.42 -11.21 12.83
CA VAL A 171 6.36 -11.99 12.03
C VAL A 171 7.37 -11.05 11.38
N ASN A 172 8.65 -11.24 11.70
CA ASN A 172 9.73 -10.39 11.21
C ASN A 172 10.71 -11.20 10.35
N ASN A 173 11.13 -10.62 9.21
CA ASN A 173 12.24 -11.12 8.39
C ASN A 173 12.17 -12.64 8.10
N LEU A 174 10.98 -13.10 7.67
CA LEU A 174 10.72 -14.46 7.22
C LEU A 174 10.41 -14.44 5.72
N THR A 175 11.01 -15.37 4.98
CA THR A 175 10.58 -15.65 3.61
C THR A 175 9.56 -16.78 3.63
N VAL A 176 8.39 -16.53 3.06
CA VAL A 176 7.32 -17.54 2.91
C VAL A 176 7.11 -17.79 1.43
N GLU A 177 7.14 -19.07 1.03
CA GLU A 177 7.02 -19.47 -0.36
C GLU A 177 5.87 -20.45 -0.57
N GLY A 178 5.01 -20.15 -1.53
CA GLY A 178 4.03 -21.08 -2.06
C GLY A 178 4.55 -21.66 -3.37
N THR A 179 4.81 -22.96 -3.44
CA THR A 179 5.38 -23.62 -4.64
C THR A 179 4.35 -24.45 -5.41
N GLY A 180 3.08 -24.42 -5.00
CA GLY A 180 2.00 -25.14 -5.67
C GLY A 180 1.72 -24.61 -7.08
N THR A 181 1.51 -25.48 -8.05
CA THR A 181 1.31 -25.09 -9.46
C THR A 181 -0.05 -24.50 -9.76
N THR A 182 -1.02 -24.68 -8.88
CA THR A 182 -2.41 -24.18 -9.02
C THR A 182 -2.84 -23.35 -7.81
N TYR A 183 -2.44 -23.75 -6.61
CA TYR A 183 -2.83 -23.14 -5.34
C TYR A 183 -1.62 -22.61 -4.61
N ALA A 184 -1.62 -21.33 -4.22
CA ALA A 184 -0.58 -20.71 -3.41
C ALA A 184 -1.13 -19.45 -2.72
N LEU A 185 -1.87 -19.63 -1.63
CA LEU A 185 -2.14 -18.54 -0.67
C LEU A 185 -0.94 -18.46 0.28
N VAL A 186 0.09 -17.66 -0.08
CA VAL A 186 1.40 -17.77 0.54
C VAL A 186 1.35 -17.36 2.01
N CYS A 187 0.84 -16.16 2.30
CA CYS A 187 0.50 -15.71 3.65
C CYS A 187 -0.98 -15.32 3.67
N HIS A 188 -1.76 -15.97 4.51
CA HIS A 188 -3.21 -15.84 4.47
C HIS A 188 -3.81 -15.66 5.86
N LEU A 189 -4.56 -14.56 6.04
CA LEU A 189 -5.29 -14.22 7.26
C LEU A 189 -6.79 -14.35 7.01
N TRP A 190 -7.50 -15.00 7.90
CA TRP A 190 -8.95 -15.15 7.84
C TRP A 190 -9.57 -15.35 9.22
N ASN A 191 -10.90 -15.42 9.31
CA ASN A 191 -11.63 -15.71 10.53
C ASN A 191 -11.34 -14.74 11.68
N ASN A 192 -11.36 -13.41 11.40
CA ASN A 192 -11.03 -12.34 12.36
C ASN A 192 -9.61 -12.45 12.94
N ALA A 193 -8.61 -12.70 12.09
CA ALA A 193 -7.21 -12.62 12.50
C ALA A 193 -6.81 -11.14 12.63
N ASP A 194 -6.79 -10.61 13.84
CA ASP A 194 -6.71 -9.18 14.14
C ASP A 194 -5.36 -8.76 14.75
N ASN A 195 -5.00 -7.48 14.57
CA ASN A 195 -3.84 -6.87 15.25
C ASN A 195 -2.49 -7.58 14.98
N ASN A 196 -2.34 -8.20 13.81
CA ASN A 196 -1.10 -8.87 13.44
C ASN A 196 -0.17 -7.93 12.69
N THR A 197 1.14 -8.16 12.81
CA THR A 197 2.16 -7.37 12.13
C THR A 197 3.12 -8.26 11.35
N PHE A 198 3.34 -7.92 10.08
CA PHE A 198 4.37 -8.52 9.24
C PHE A 198 5.39 -7.45 8.86
N SER A 199 6.65 -7.65 9.21
CA SER A 199 7.68 -6.66 8.94
C SER A 199 8.90 -7.27 8.24
N ASN A 200 9.35 -6.62 7.15
CA ASN A 200 10.51 -7.04 6.36
C ASN A 200 10.45 -8.50 5.88
N CYS A 201 9.25 -9.03 5.68
CA CYS A 201 9.02 -10.39 5.17
C CYS A 201 9.00 -10.40 3.65
N THR A 202 9.24 -11.59 3.08
CA THR A 202 9.08 -11.83 1.64
C THR A 202 8.04 -12.92 1.42
N PHE A 203 7.05 -12.66 0.55
CA PHE A 203 5.98 -13.59 0.22
C PHE A 203 6.02 -13.91 -1.26
N ASN A 204 6.47 -15.11 -1.61
CA ASN A 204 6.69 -15.54 -2.99
C ASN A 204 5.62 -16.53 -3.45
N ALA A 205 4.79 -16.13 -4.41
CA ALA A 205 3.98 -17.07 -5.19
C ALA A 205 4.78 -17.55 -6.42
N PRO A 206 4.35 -18.63 -7.10
CA PRO A 206 5.08 -19.17 -8.24
C PRO A 206 5.31 -18.15 -9.35
N VAL A 207 6.54 -18.09 -9.85
CA VAL A 207 6.94 -17.19 -10.94
C VAL A 207 6.05 -17.43 -12.17
N ASN A 208 5.57 -16.34 -12.79
CA ASN A 208 4.64 -16.38 -13.93
C ASN A 208 3.33 -17.17 -13.71
N GLY A 209 2.96 -17.44 -12.46
CA GLY A 209 1.68 -18.07 -12.13
C GLY A 209 0.48 -17.22 -12.59
N THR A 210 -0.56 -17.88 -13.13
CA THR A 210 -1.76 -17.22 -13.68
C THR A 210 -3.06 -17.67 -13.01
N SER A 211 -2.98 -18.57 -12.03
CA SER A 211 -4.15 -19.04 -11.29
C SER A 211 -4.67 -17.96 -10.33
N THR A 212 -5.97 -17.76 -10.31
CA THR A 212 -6.66 -16.86 -9.35
C THR A 212 -6.49 -17.29 -7.89
N SER A 213 -6.06 -18.54 -7.66
CA SER A 213 -5.74 -19.09 -6.34
C SER A 213 -4.27 -18.89 -5.93
N MET A 214 -3.52 -18.06 -6.65
CA MET A 214 -2.15 -17.68 -6.33
C MET A 214 -2.14 -16.24 -5.83
N VAL A 215 -1.95 -16.06 -4.52
CA VAL A 215 -1.97 -14.77 -3.83
C VAL A 215 -0.83 -14.73 -2.80
N PRO A 216 0.22 -13.92 -3.01
CA PRO A 216 1.32 -13.77 -2.05
C PRO A 216 0.89 -13.36 -0.65
N PHE A 217 -0.01 -12.36 -0.56
CA PHE A 217 -0.53 -11.89 0.72
C PHE A 217 -2.04 -11.66 0.64
N SER A 218 -2.80 -12.25 1.56
CA SER A 218 -4.25 -12.04 1.60
C SER A 218 -4.82 -11.97 3.02
N ILE A 219 -5.81 -11.08 3.18
CA ILE A 219 -6.73 -11.02 4.31
C ILE A 219 -8.12 -11.18 3.71
N SER A 220 -8.86 -12.25 4.06
CA SER A 220 -10.16 -12.52 3.44
C SER A 220 -11.12 -13.26 4.39
N GLY A 221 -12.36 -13.43 3.97
CA GLY A 221 -13.39 -14.13 4.76
C GLY A 221 -13.47 -15.64 4.51
N SER A 222 -12.46 -16.28 3.93
CA SER A 222 -12.51 -17.70 3.54
C SER A 222 -11.18 -18.40 3.74
N ALA A 223 -11.18 -19.59 4.29
CA ALA A 223 -10.00 -20.44 4.45
C ALA A 223 -9.28 -20.79 3.12
N THR A 224 -9.99 -20.77 2.00
CA THR A 224 -9.53 -21.33 0.72
C THR A 224 -9.48 -20.34 -0.43
N SER A 225 -9.89 -19.09 -0.20
CA SER A 225 -9.91 -18.03 -1.21
C SER A 225 -9.37 -16.73 -0.65
N GLY A 226 -8.31 -16.21 -1.24
CA GLY A 226 -7.71 -14.92 -0.86
C GLY A 226 -8.54 -13.69 -1.21
N THR A 227 -9.67 -13.84 -1.91
CA THR A 227 -10.51 -12.73 -2.40
C THR A 227 -11.98 -12.82 -2.01
N ALA A 228 -12.36 -13.76 -1.15
CA ALA A 228 -13.73 -13.89 -0.68
C ALA A 228 -14.05 -12.90 0.44
N SER A 229 -15.24 -12.27 0.37
CA SER A 229 -15.71 -11.41 1.46
C SER A 229 -16.19 -12.23 2.66
N GLY A 230 -16.09 -11.66 3.86
CA GLY A 230 -16.51 -12.29 5.11
C GLY A 230 -15.70 -11.76 6.29
N ASN A 231 -15.71 -12.51 7.40
CA ASN A 231 -14.96 -12.17 8.60
C ASN A 231 -13.46 -12.34 8.32
N SER A 232 -12.78 -11.28 8.04
CA SER A 232 -11.38 -11.30 7.58
C SER A 232 -10.40 -10.98 8.68
N GLY A 233 -10.26 -9.72 9.05
CA GLY A 233 -9.36 -9.25 10.10
C GLY A 233 -9.23 -7.73 10.05
N ILE A 234 -8.92 -7.12 11.19
CA ILE A 234 -8.77 -5.67 11.38
C ILE A 234 -7.41 -5.34 11.99
N ASN A 235 -6.97 -4.08 11.84
CA ASN A 235 -5.74 -3.54 12.45
C ASN A 235 -4.47 -4.34 12.12
N ASN A 236 -4.43 -5.03 10.99
CA ASN A 236 -3.22 -5.73 10.56
C ASN A 236 -2.27 -4.77 9.84
N VAL A 237 -0.98 -4.89 10.12
CA VAL A 237 0.06 -4.02 9.57
C VAL A 237 1.07 -4.83 8.79
N ILE A 238 1.24 -4.52 7.50
CA ILE A 238 2.22 -5.10 6.61
C ILE A 238 3.21 -4.00 6.24
N THR A 239 4.45 -4.10 6.69
CA THR A 239 5.42 -3.02 6.52
C THR A 239 6.79 -3.51 6.05
N GLY A 240 7.39 -2.81 5.07
CA GLY A 240 8.70 -3.15 4.53
C GLY A 240 8.79 -4.52 3.84
N CYS A 241 7.64 -5.13 3.52
CA CYS A 241 7.58 -6.46 2.94
C CYS A 241 7.71 -6.44 1.42
N THR A 242 8.11 -7.58 0.85
CA THR A 242 8.07 -7.82 -0.59
C THR A 242 7.06 -8.91 -0.90
N MET A 243 6.09 -8.63 -1.78
CA MET A 243 5.13 -9.58 -2.31
C MET A 243 5.42 -9.80 -3.80
N PHE A 244 5.66 -11.05 -4.18
CA PHE A 244 6.14 -11.39 -5.51
C PHE A 244 5.20 -12.34 -6.25
N SER A 245 4.87 -12.00 -7.52
CA SER A 245 4.08 -12.80 -8.44
C SER A 245 2.58 -12.89 -8.05
N GLY A 246 1.92 -14.02 -8.36
CA GLY A 246 0.50 -14.26 -8.14
C GLY A 246 -0.42 -13.64 -9.21
N TYR A 247 -1.68 -14.04 -9.22
CA TYR A 247 -2.74 -13.42 -10.04
C TYR A 247 -3.17 -12.09 -9.40
N TYR A 248 -3.55 -12.14 -8.11
CA TYR A 248 -3.66 -11.02 -7.19
C TYR A 248 -2.39 -11.03 -6.34
N ASN A 249 -1.69 -9.90 -6.24
CA ASN A 249 -0.49 -9.89 -5.42
C ASN A 249 -0.84 -9.63 -3.94
N THR A 250 -1.56 -8.55 -3.65
CA THR A 250 -2.02 -8.19 -2.30
C THR A 250 -3.53 -8.03 -2.31
N ALA A 251 -4.25 -8.90 -1.59
CA ALA A 251 -5.70 -8.84 -1.47
C ALA A 251 -6.14 -8.61 -0.02
N ILE A 252 -6.94 -7.56 0.22
CA ILE A 252 -7.53 -7.27 1.53
C ILE A 252 -9.03 -7.09 1.33
N VAL A 253 -9.80 -8.09 1.77
CA VAL A 253 -11.22 -8.21 1.50
C VAL A 253 -11.98 -8.39 2.82
N GLY A 254 -12.75 -7.38 3.18
CA GLY A 254 -13.55 -7.34 4.39
C GLY A 254 -14.94 -7.94 4.23
N ASN A 255 -15.83 -7.57 5.14
CA ASN A 255 -17.24 -7.99 5.16
C ASN A 255 -18.13 -6.85 4.62
N SER A 256 -19.05 -7.17 3.72
CA SER A 256 -19.97 -6.20 3.13
C SER A 256 -20.92 -5.53 4.16
N SER A 257 -21.27 -6.24 5.23
CA SER A 257 -22.14 -5.73 6.30
C SER A 257 -21.38 -5.01 7.41
N LEU A 258 -20.10 -5.34 7.58
CA LEU A 258 -19.20 -4.75 8.58
C LEU A 258 -17.81 -4.61 7.97
N PRO A 259 -17.52 -3.51 7.28
CA PRO A 259 -16.22 -3.30 6.65
C PRO A 259 -15.06 -3.39 7.64
N SER A 260 -13.97 -4.04 7.23
CA SER A 260 -12.76 -4.16 8.06
C SER A 260 -12.08 -2.81 8.22
N THR A 261 -11.49 -2.55 9.40
CA THR A 261 -10.88 -1.27 9.74
C THR A 261 -9.41 -1.40 10.07
N GLY A 262 -8.66 -0.31 9.90
CA GLY A 262 -7.30 -0.16 10.42
C GLY A 262 -6.22 -1.03 9.76
N ASN A 263 -6.53 -1.74 8.67
CA ASN A 263 -5.52 -2.50 7.92
C ASN A 263 -4.57 -1.55 7.18
N GLN A 264 -3.26 -1.86 7.19
CA GLN A 264 -2.22 -1.01 6.63
C GLN A 264 -1.22 -1.81 5.81
N VAL A 265 -0.84 -1.28 4.64
CA VAL A 265 0.26 -1.78 3.81
C VAL A 265 1.21 -0.62 3.56
N ILE A 266 2.40 -0.69 4.14
CA ILE A 266 3.30 0.47 4.23
C ILE A 266 4.71 0.10 3.76
N ASN A 267 5.30 0.91 2.87
CA ASN A 267 6.67 0.77 2.39
C ASN A 267 7.01 -0.62 1.82
N CYS A 268 6.04 -1.25 1.15
CA CYS A 268 6.19 -2.58 0.58
C CYS A 268 6.54 -2.53 -0.91
N ASN A 269 7.17 -3.61 -1.40
CA ASN A 269 7.38 -3.87 -2.81
C ASN A 269 6.35 -4.89 -3.31
N ILE A 270 5.54 -4.51 -4.29
CA ILE A 270 4.48 -5.32 -4.89
C ILE A 270 4.88 -5.60 -6.33
N LEU A 271 5.39 -6.79 -6.58
CA LEU A 271 6.17 -7.10 -7.77
C LEU A 271 5.56 -8.23 -8.61
N ASP A 272 5.62 -8.08 -9.93
CA ASP A 272 5.41 -9.14 -10.92
C ASP A 272 4.07 -9.90 -10.85
N GLN A 273 3.01 -9.24 -10.40
CA GLN A 273 1.64 -9.79 -10.44
C GLN A 273 1.17 -10.04 -11.89
N TYR A 274 0.30 -11.03 -12.08
CA TYR A 274 -0.28 -11.29 -13.40
C TYR A 274 -1.29 -10.22 -13.81
N ASN A 275 -2.25 -9.91 -12.94
CA ASN A 275 -3.34 -9.00 -13.24
C ASN A 275 -3.45 -7.87 -12.20
N TYR A 276 -3.71 -8.18 -10.93
CA TYR A 276 -3.94 -7.20 -9.87
C TYR A 276 -2.73 -7.06 -8.96
N ALA A 277 -2.16 -5.85 -8.88
CA ALA A 277 -1.16 -5.55 -7.86
C ALA A 277 -1.82 -5.48 -6.47
N THR A 278 -2.97 -4.82 -6.39
CA THR A 278 -3.78 -4.82 -5.18
C THR A 278 -5.25 -5.11 -5.49
N TYR A 279 -5.98 -5.65 -4.50
CA TYR A 279 -7.40 -5.92 -4.58
C TYR A 279 -8.05 -5.64 -3.22
N PHE A 280 -8.68 -4.46 -3.08
CA PHE A 280 -9.23 -3.97 -1.82
C PHE A 280 -10.74 -3.84 -1.88
N LEU A 281 -11.47 -4.53 -0.99
CA LEU A 281 -12.92 -4.49 -0.86
C LEU A 281 -13.31 -4.36 0.60
N TYR A 282 -14.39 -3.61 0.85
CA TYR A 282 -15.02 -3.49 2.16
C TYR A 282 -14.03 -3.08 3.26
N GLN A 283 -13.26 -2.01 3.01
CA GLN A 283 -12.34 -1.43 3.97
C GLN A 283 -12.81 -0.04 4.39
N ASN A 284 -12.76 0.26 5.68
CA ASN A 284 -12.96 1.61 6.20
C ASN A 284 -11.66 2.09 6.86
N GLY A 285 -11.02 3.09 6.27
CA GLY A 285 -9.75 3.62 6.79
C GLY A 285 -8.53 2.74 6.45
N LEU A 286 -8.53 2.07 5.28
CA LEU A 286 -7.33 1.41 4.76
C LEU A 286 -6.21 2.44 4.56
N VAL A 287 -4.99 2.12 5.03
CA VAL A 287 -3.78 2.91 4.74
C VAL A 287 -2.90 2.13 3.76
N PHE A 288 -2.73 2.66 2.56
CA PHE A 288 -1.83 2.13 1.54
C PHE A 288 -0.79 3.19 1.18
N ARG A 289 0.40 3.11 1.81
CA ARG A 289 1.38 4.20 1.83
C ARG A 289 2.78 3.76 1.48
N GLY A 290 3.48 4.55 0.64
CA GLY A 290 4.92 4.40 0.41
C GLY A 290 5.31 3.15 -0.37
N ASN A 291 4.36 2.47 -1.03
CA ASN A 291 4.60 1.22 -1.71
C ASN A 291 5.11 1.44 -3.14
N THR A 292 5.92 0.49 -3.62
CA THR A 292 6.33 0.44 -5.04
C THR A 292 5.63 -0.73 -5.73
N LEU A 293 4.93 -0.44 -6.83
CA LEU A 293 4.20 -1.41 -7.64
C LEU A 293 4.85 -1.48 -9.02
N SER A 294 5.29 -2.67 -9.44
CA SER A 294 5.96 -2.85 -10.74
C SER A 294 5.91 -4.28 -11.24
N ARG A 295 6.23 -4.50 -12.54
CA ARG A 295 6.39 -5.83 -13.15
C ARG A 295 7.73 -5.91 -13.90
N PRO A 296 8.88 -5.86 -13.18
CA PRO A 296 10.19 -5.76 -13.82
C PRO A 296 10.64 -7.03 -14.54
N THR A 297 10.19 -8.22 -14.11
CA THR A 297 10.71 -9.50 -14.64
C THR A 297 9.65 -10.42 -15.19
N ARG A 298 8.37 -10.11 -15.01
CA ARG A 298 7.27 -10.97 -15.48
C ARG A 298 7.18 -11.00 -17.00
N THR A 299 7.16 -12.19 -17.60
CA THR A 299 7.16 -12.37 -19.07
C THR A 299 5.77 -12.57 -19.67
N ASN A 300 4.83 -13.22 -18.95
CA ASN A 300 3.45 -13.38 -19.39
C ASN A 300 2.60 -12.23 -18.85
N LEU A 301 2.46 -11.18 -19.64
CA LEU A 301 1.75 -9.95 -19.25
C LEU A 301 0.26 -10.02 -19.59
N SER A 302 -0.57 -9.43 -18.73
CA SER A 302 -2.00 -9.24 -18.92
C SER A 302 -2.36 -7.80 -18.60
N THR A 303 -3.64 -7.44 -18.63
CA THR A 303 -4.15 -6.17 -18.10
C THR A 303 -3.55 -5.92 -16.71
N TYR A 304 -3.12 -4.70 -16.48
CA TYR A 304 -2.55 -4.27 -15.21
C TYR A 304 -3.56 -3.46 -14.43
N TYR A 305 -3.94 -3.95 -13.26
CA TYR A 305 -4.61 -3.18 -12.23
C TYR A 305 -3.63 -2.89 -11.11
N GLY A 306 -3.24 -1.63 -10.94
CA GLY A 306 -2.30 -1.20 -9.92
C GLY A 306 -2.97 -1.13 -8.55
N ILE A 307 -3.41 0.06 -8.13
CA ILE A 307 -4.15 0.23 -6.87
C ILE A 307 -5.64 0.14 -7.18
N TYR A 308 -6.26 -0.98 -6.83
CA TYR A 308 -7.65 -1.24 -7.12
C TYR A 308 -8.50 -1.16 -5.84
N LEU A 309 -9.28 -0.08 -5.73
CA LEU A 309 -10.33 0.08 -4.73
C LEU A 309 -11.67 -0.30 -5.36
N SER A 310 -12.24 -1.43 -4.96
CA SER A 310 -13.54 -1.91 -5.41
C SER A 310 -14.60 -1.67 -4.32
N THR A 311 -15.68 -2.41 -4.35
CA THR A 311 -16.88 -2.22 -3.54
C THR A 311 -16.61 -1.98 -2.05
N GLY A 312 -17.29 -0.98 -1.47
CA GLY A 312 -17.37 -0.76 -0.03
C GLY A 312 -16.12 -0.16 0.63
N ASN A 313 -15.19 0.43 -0.14
CA ASN A 313 -14.05 1.15 0.44
C ASN A 313 -14.43 2.60 0.75
N THR A 314 -14.23 3.01 2.00
CA THR A 314 -14.43 4.38 2.47
C THR A 314 -13.25 4.85 3.29
N ASN A 315 -13.01 6.17 3.33
CA ASN A 315 -11.97 6.78 4.15
C ASN A 315 -10.56 6.18 3.92
N ALA A 316 -10.32 5.63 2.73
CA ALA A 316 -9.03 5.07 2.39
C ALA A 316 -7.99 6.18 2.16
N LEU A 317 -6.77 5.95 2.66
CA LEU A 317 -5.62 6.82 2.46
C LEU A 317 -4.59 6.10 1.57
N VAL A 318 -4.52 6.52 0.31
CA VAL A 318 -3.62 5.98 -0.71
C VAL A 318 -2.58 7.06 -1.02
N GLU A 319 -1.40 6.96 -0.43
CA GLU A 319 -0.44 8.05 -0.52
C GLU A 319 1.01 7.61 -0.68
N ARG A 320 1.82 8.45 -1.34
CA ARG A 320 3.27 8.26 -1.52
C ARG A 320 3.63 6.95 -2.21
N ASN A 321 2.72 6.39 -3.01
CA ASN A 321 3.01 5.16 -3.75
C ASN A 321 3.64 5.47 -5.11
N LYS A 322 4.46 4.55 -5.59
CA LYS A 322 5.14 4.62 -6.89
C LYS A 322 4.67 3.47 -7.77
N ILE A 323 4.01 3.79 -8.89
CA ILE A 323 3.57 2.81 -9.90
C ILE A 323 4.40 3.04 -11.13
N ARG A 324 5.23 2.05 -11.49
CA ARG A 324 6.19 2.22 -12.57
C ARG A 324 6.61 0.88 -13.19
N ASN A 325 7.18 0.94 -14.39
CA ASN A 325 7.84 -0.20 -15.03
C ASN A 325 6.94 -1.44 -15.13
N THR A 326 5.67 -1.22 -15.49
CA THR A 326 4.65 -2.27 -15.42
C THR A 326 4.64 -3.22 -16.63
N PHE A 327 5.32 -2.86 -17.71
CA PHE A 327 5.48 -3.65 -18.94
C PHE A 327 6.95 -3.80 -19.35
N ALA A 328 7.88 -3.81 -18.40
CA ALA A 328 9.33 -3.81 -18.65
C ALA A 328 9.82 -4.87 -19.62
N THR A 329 9.29 -6.09 -19.51
CA THR A 329 9.71 -7.21 -20.37
C THR A 329 9.05 -7.22 -21.75
N ASN A 330 7.98 -6.42 -21.96
CA ASN A 330 7.31 -6.29 -23.25
C ASN A 330 6.69 -4.89 -23.40
N PRO A 331 7.48 -3.88 -23.74
CA PRO A 331 7.00 -2.51 -23.92
C PRO A 331 6.07 -2.34 -25.14
N THR A 332 5.97 -3.34 -26.00
CA THR A 332 5.02 -3.35 -27.14
C THR A 332 3.68 -3.99 -26.80
N SER A 333 3.47 -4.41 -25.56
CA SER A 333 2.20 -5.01 -25.12
C SER A 333 1.02 -4.06 -25.37
N THR A 334 -0.07 -4.61 -25.90
CA THR A 334 -1.35 -3.88 -26.10
C THR A 334 -2.32 -4.06 -24.95
N SER A 335 -1.89 -4.69 -23.85
CA SER A 335 -2.70 -4.85 -22.64
C SER A 335 -2.99 -3.51 -21.99
N ILE A 336 -4.17 -3.40 -21.37
CA ILE A 336 -4.63 -2.15 -20.73
C ILE A 336 -3.88 -1.94 -19.41
N GLN A 337 -3.53 -0.69 -19.13
CA GLN A 337 -2.99 -0.21 -17.87
C GLN A 337 -4.02 0.61 -17.12
N TYR A 338 -4.36 0.19 -15.91
CA TYR A 338 -5.06 0.98 -14.91
C TYR A 338 -4.14 1.19 -13.71
N SER A 339 -3.53 2.38 -13.58
CA SER A 339 -2.57 2.61 -12.49
C SER A 339 -3.28 2.76 -11.14
N ILE A 340 -4.29 3.63 -11.05
CA ILE A 340 -5.23 3.70 -9.94
C ILE A 340 -6.64 3.48 -10.50
N TYR A 341 -7.34 2.48 -9.95
CA TYR A 341 -8.65 2.06 -10.42
C TYR A 341 -9.64 2.08 -9.26
N CYS A 342 -10.66 2.92 -9.36
CA CYS A 342 -11.71 3.03 -8.35
C CYS A 342 -13.08 3.05 -9.03
N THR A 343 -14.00 2.19 -8.56
CA THR A 343 -15.36 2.05 -9.12
C THR A 343 -16.41 2.04 -8.02
N ILE A 344 -16.15 2.74 -6.91
CA ILE A 344 -17.02 2.73 -5.75
C ILE A 344 -17.16 4.11 -5.13
N ASP A 345 -18.34 4.38 -4.65
CA ASP A 345 -18.64 5.60 -3.90
C ASP A 345 -18.11 5.49 -2.46
N ALA A 346 -17.39 6.50 -2.04
CA ALA A 346 -17.23 6.82 -0.63
C ALA A 346 -18.45 7.66 -0.16
N THR A 347 -18.36 8.29 0.99
CA THR A 347 -19.42 9.17 1.49
C THR A 347 -18.85 10.51 1.93
N LEU A 348 -19.68 11.53 1.95
CA LEU A 348 -19.29 12.85 2.45
C LEU A 348 -18.76 12.72 3.89
N GLY A 349 -17.54 13.21 4.13
CA GLY A 349 -16.84 13.10 5.41
C GLY A 349 -15.98 11.83 5.56
N ASN A 350 -16.13 10.85 4.66
CA ASN A 350 -15.32 9.62 4.62
C ASN A 350 -14.72 9.39 3.22
N GLU A 351 -14.26 10.46 2.58
CA GLU A 351 -13.75 10.43 1.22
C GLU A 351 -12.49 9.57 1.10
N ASN A 352 -12.38 8.84 0.01
CA ASN A 352 -11.14 8.18 -0.36
C ASN A 352 -10.12 9.23 -0.86
N LYS A 353 -8.91 9.21 -0.31
CA LYS A 353 -7.85 10.20 -0.61
C LYS A 353 -6.67 9.54 -1.31
N PHE A 354 -6.25 10.18 -2.41
CA PHE A 354 -5.09 9.78 -3.20
C PHE A 354 -4.13 10.96 -3.23
N SER A 355 -3.00 10.88 -2.53
CA SER A 355 -2.08 12.02 -2.43
C SER A 355 -0.61 11.61 -2.59
N ASN A 356 0.17 12.50 -3.20
CA ASN A 356 1.61 12.29 -3.38
C ASN A 356 1.99 10.98 -4.10
N ASN A 357 1.11 10.40 -4.93
CA ASN A 357 1.46 9.22 -5.69
C ASN A 357 2.19 9.62 -6.98
N VAL A 358 3.14 8.79 -7.41
CA VAL A 358 3.86 8.95 -8.69
C VAL A 358 3.52 7.77 -9.60
N ILE A 359 2.98 8.09 -10.78
CA ILE A 359 2.73 7.15 -11.87
C ILE A 359 3.67 7.53 -13.00
N SER A 360 4.59 6.64 -13.36
CA SER A 360 5.65 6.96 -14.32
C SER A 360 6.18 5.72 -15.01
N ASP A 361 6.97 5.91 -16.05
CA ASP A 361 7.68 4.83 -16.74
C ASP A 361 6.73 3.68 -17.16
N ILE A 362 5.61 4.05 -17.78
CA ILE A 362 4.61 3.11 -18.28
C ILE A 362 4.85 2.86 -19.78
N ASN A 363 5.74 1.92 -20.07
CA ASN A 363 6.15 1.59 -21.43
C ASN A 363 5.25 0.49 -22.03
N SER A 364 4.22 0.87 -22.79
CA SER A 364 3.28 -0.07 -23.43
C SER A 364 2.64 0.52 -24.68
N ASN A 365 2.02 -0.33 -25.53
CA ASN A 365 1.19 0.10 -26.66
C ASN A 365 -0.32 -0.04 -26.40
N GLY A 366 -0.73 -0.38 -25.18
CA GLY A 366 -2.13 -0.48 -24.78
C GLY A 366 -2.76 0.87 -24.42
N THR A 367 -4.03 0.83 -24.08
CA THR A 367 -4.72 1.96 -23.43
C THR A 367 -4.16 2.16 -22.03
N VAL A 368 -3.87 3.40 -21.65
CA VAL A 368 -3.29 3.74 -20.35
C VAL A 368 -4.19 4.72 -19.61
N TYR A 369 -4.51 4.39 -18.37
CA TYR A 369 -5.18 5.25 -17.42
C TYR A 369 -4.24 5.51 -16.23
N GLY A 370 -3.91 6.77 -15.97
CA GLY A 370 -3.29 7.20 -14.71
C GLY A 370 -4.28 6.97 -13.56
N PHE A 371 -5.40 7.66 -13.58
CA PHE A 371 -6.55 7.41 -12.71
C PHE A 371 -7.76 7.00 -13.53
N TYR A 372 -8.38 5.87 -13.18
CA TYR A 372 -9.65 5.42 -13.70
C TYR A 372 -10.69 5.44 -12.59
N MET A 373 -11.59 6.44 -12.66
CA MET A 373 -12.61 6.70 -11.66
C MET A 373 -13.97 6.63 -12.37
N SER A 374 -14.69 5.52 -12.19
CA SER A 374 -15.95 5.30 -12.90
C SER A 374 -17.08 5.00 -11.93
N GLY A 375 -18.10 5.86 -11.89
CA GLY A 375 -19.17 5.78 -10.91
C GLY A 375 -18.63 5.89 -9.48
N SER A 376 -17.57 6.68 -9.26
CA SER A 376 -16.95 6.86 -7.96
C SER A 376 -17.23 8.25 -7.43
N ASP A 377 -17.92 8.35 -6.29
CA ASP A 377 -18.22 9.61 -5.63
C ASP A 377 -17.33 9.83 -4.40
N TYR A 378 -17.20 11.09 -3.98
CA TYR A 378 -16.52 11.50 -2.76
C TYR A 378 -15.07 11.00 -2.65
N TRP A 379 -14.25 11.33 -3.67
CA TRP A 379 -12.82 11.09 -3.64
C TRP A 379 -12.02 12.37 -3.89
N LYS A 380 -10.76 12.35 -3.44
CA LYS A 380 -9.84 13.48 -3.52
C LYS A 380 -8.51 13.03 -4.08
N ALA A 381 -7.98 13.71 -5.09
CA ALA A 381 -6.65 13.49 -5.67
C ALA A 381 -5.83 14.77 -5.53
N TYR A 382 -4.83 14.74 -4.67
CA TYR A 382 -4.02 15.89 -4.32
C TYR A 382 -2.53 15.63 -4.50
N HIS A 383 -1.83 16.55 -5.11
CA HIS A 383 -0.38 16.48 -5.22
C HIS A 383 0.15 15.16 -5.85
N ASN A 384 -0.57 14.56 -6.79
CA ASN A 384 -0.04 13.40 -7.51
C ASN A 384 0.76 13.86 -8.73
N THR A 385 1.75 13.06 -9.13
CA THR A 385 2.49 13.23 -10.37
C THR A 385 2.19 12.05 -11.31
N ILE A 386 1.66 12.36 -12.49
CA ILE A 386 1.39 11.40 -13.55
C ILE A 386 2.26 11.78 -14.74
N SER A 387 3.30 11.00 -15.03
CA SER A 387 4.16 11.15 -16.20
C SER A 387 3.98 9.96 -17.14
N LEU A 388 3.36 10.20 -18.28
CA LEU A 388 3.17 9.20 -19.33
C LEU A 388 4.05 9.59 -20.52
N ASP A 389 5.32 9.21 -20.45
CA ASP A 389 6.42 9.75 -21.23
C ASP A 389 7.06 8.74 -22.21
N ASP A 390 6.44 7.57 -22.44
CA ASP A 390 6.91 6.60 -23.44
C ASP A 390 6.81 7.15 -24.87
N ALA A 391 7.80 7.94 -25.28
CA ALA A 391 7.89 8.51 -26.63
C ALA A 391 8.03 7.44 -27.73
N SER A 392 8.49 6.24 -27.39
CA SER A 392 8.67 5.12 -28.32
C SER A 392 7.37 4.36 -28.59
N SER A 393 6.32 4.60 -27.81
CA SER A 393 5.02 3.93 -27.98
C SER A 393 4.45 4.15 -29.38
N THR A 394 3.94 3.08 -29.96
CA THR A 394 3.17 3.10 -31.23
C THR A 394 1.67 2.90 -30.98
N ALA A 395 1.21 3.17 -29.76
CA ALA A 395 -0.16 2.92 -29.32
C ALA A 395 -1.20 3.61 -30.22
N THR A 396 -2.25 2.87 -30.57
CA THR A 396 -3.49 3.39 -31.16
C THR A 396 -4.59 3.55 -30.12
N GLY A 397 -4.40 2.95 -28.92
CA GLY A 397 -5.30 3.08 -27.77
C GLY A 397 -5.21 4.45 -27.11
N THR A 398 -6.27 4.81 -26.40
CA THR A 398 -6.36 6.12 -25.74
C THR A 398 -5.47 6.19 -24.50
N THR A 399 -4.96 7.38 -24.20
CA THR A 399 -4.17 7.68 -23.01
C THR A 399 -4.90 8.72 -22.17
N TYR A 400 -5.02 8.46 -20.87
CA TYR A 400 -5.67 9.35 -19.93
C TYR A 400 -4.78 9.60 -18.71
N GLY A 401 -4.60 10.85 -18.32
CA GLY A 401 -4.11 11.21 -16.99
C GLY A 401 -5.19 10.90 -15.95
N PHE A 402 -6.29 11.67 -15.94
CA PHE A 402 -7.50 11.38 -15.17
C PHE A 402 -8.65 11.01 -16.10
N TYR A 403 -9.30 9.87 -15.87
CA TYR A 403 -10.53 9.44 -16.52
C TYR A 403 -11.63 9.32 -15.48
N CYS A 404 -12.60 10.26 -15.49
CA CYS A 404 -13.66 10.36 -14.49
C CYS A 404 -15.01 10.34 -15.19
N THR A 405 -15.77 9.26 -14.98
CA THR A 405 -17.10 9.10 -15.58
C THR A 405 -18.14 8.69 -14.54
N GLY A 406 -19.35 9.26 -14.64
CA GLY A 406 -20.45 8.94 -13.74
C GLY A 406 -20.26 9.39 -12.28
N SER A 407 -19.16 10.08 -11.95
CA SER A 407 -18.87 10.57 -10.60
C SER A 407 -19.64 11.87 -10.33
N LEU A 408 -20.17 12.00 -9.09
CA LEU A 408 -21.03 13.12 -8.68
C LEU A 408 -20.34 14.12 -7.73
N ALA A 409 -19.23 13.76 -7.11
CA ALA A 409 -18.48 14.65 -6.22
C ALA A 409 -17.01 14.21 -6.13
N TYR A 410 -16.09 15.03 -6.62
CA TYR A 410 -14.66 14.76 -6.56
C TYR A 410 -13.81 16.03 -6.61
N ASP A 411 -12.56 15.92 -6.12
CA ASP A 411 -11.67 17.06 -5.95
C ASP A 411 -10.25 16.72 -6.44
N VAL A 412 -9.77 17.44 -7.47
CA VAL A 412 -8.50 17.20 -8.17
C VAL A 412 -7.69 18.49 -8.15
N ARG A 413 -6.75 18.60 -7.20
CA ARG A 413 -5.96 19.81 -7.04
C ARG A 413 -4.47 19.52 -6.83
N ASN A 414 -3.64 20.46 -7.26
CA ASN A 414 -2.20 20.46 -7.08
C ASN A 414 -1.51 19.26 -7.75
N ASN A 415 -2.12 18.64 -8.76
CA ASN A 415 -1.51 17.51 -9.45
C ASN A 415 -0.66 17.98 -10.63
N ILE A 416 0.32 17.19 -11.03
CA ILE A 416 1.00 17.29 -12.33
C ILE A 416 0.55 16.13 -13.20
N VAL A 417 0.03 16.42 -14.39
CA VAL A 417 -0.25 15.46 -15.45
C VAL A 417 0.59 15.87 -16.65
N SER A 418 1.58 15.05 -16.99
CA SER A 418 2.48 15.29 -18.12
C SER A 418 2.39 14.12 -19.10
N ILE A 419 1.91 14.38 -20.32
CA ILE A 419 1.75 13.37 -21.36
C ILE A 419 2.58 13.75 -22.58
N SER A 420 3.70 13.04 -22.79
CA SER A 420 4.54 13.11 -23.98
C SER A 420 4.59 11.77 -24.75
N ARG A 421 3.71 10.84 -24.40
CA ARG A 421 3.63 9.49 -24.95
C ARG A 421 3.41 9.49 -26.46
N GLY A 422 4.19 8.67 -27.18
CA GLY A 422 4.07 8.46 -28.64
C GLY A 422 2.76 7.79 -29.05
N GLY A 423 2.68 7.42 -30.35
CA GLY A 423 1.55 6.72 -30.95
C GLY A 423 0.41 7.63 -31.37
N THR A 424 -0.48 7.09 -32.24
CA THR A 424 -1.56 7.83 -32.91
C THR A 424 -2.87 7.87 -32.14
N GLY A 425 -2.95 7.21 -30.97
CA GLY A 425 -4.13 7.21 -30.09
C GLY A 425 -4.45 8.59 -29.55
N THR A 426 -5.71 8.82 -29.21
CA THR A 426 -6.17 10.06 -28.57
C THR A 426 -5.62 10.17 -27.14
N LYS A 427 -5.27 11.37 -26.71
CA LYS A 427 -4.70 11.64 -25.39
C LYS A 427 -5.47 12.73 -24.68
N TYR A 428 -5.65 12.58 -23.37
CA TYR A 428 -6.32 13.56 -22.49
C TYR A 428 -5.55 13.65 -21.17
N ASP A 429 -5.21 14.87 -20.74
CA ASP A 429 -4.73 15.08 -19.38
C ASP A 429 -5.87 14.85 -18.39
N VAL A 430 -7.05 15.43 -18.65
CA VAL A 430 -8.26 15.21 -17.87
C VAL A 430 -9.47 14.88 -18.77
N TYR A 431 -10.23 13.87 -18.39
CA TYR A 431 -11.49 13.48 -19.04
C TYR A 431 -12.60 13.41 -18.00
N TYR A 432 -13.49 14.40 -17.98
CA TYR A 432 -14.58 14.53 -17.02
C TYR A 432 -15.93 14.45 -17.76
N SER A 433 -16.62 13.31 -17.66
CA SER A 433 -17.94 13.18 -18.28
C SER A 433 -19.02 14.00 -17.57
N ASN A 434 -18.81 14.36 -16.29
CA ASN A 434 -19.66 15.24 -15.50
C ASN A 434 -18.82 16.34 -14.82
N PRO A 435 -18.41 17.38 -15.53
CA PRO A 435 -17.52 18.41 -14.99
C PRO A 435 -18.17 19.25 -13.88
N SER A 436 -19.51 19.33 -13.81
CA SER A 436 -20.19 20.07 -12.74
C SER A 436 -19.93 19.48 -11.35
N ALA A 437 -19.62 18.18 -11.27
CA ALA A 437 -19.30 17.48 -10.04
C ALA A 437 -17.83 17.66 -9.61
N ALA A 438 -16.97 18.12 -10.51
CA ALA A 438 -15.54 18.29 -10.23
C ALA A 438 -15.24 19.61 -9.51
N THR A 439 -14.40 19.53 -8.48
CA THR A 439 -13.50 20.62 -8.11
C THR A 439 -12.15 20.30 -8.76
N SER A 440 -11.72 21.10 -9.73
CA SER A 440 -10.43 20.91 -10.41
C SER A 440 -9.76 22.27 -10.54
N ASP A 441 -8.58 22.42 -9.97
CA ASP A 441 -7.82 23.67 -10.00
C ASP A 441 -6.37 23.49 -9.47
N TYR A 442 -5.49 24.44 -9.73
CA TYR A 442 -4.09 24.41 -9.31
C TYR A 442 -3.36 23.16 -9.82
N ASN A 443 -3.66 22.67 -11.00
CA ASN A 443 -2.97 21.53 -11.61
C ASN A 443 -1.99 22.01 -12.69
N ASP A 444 -0.95 21.25 -12.94
CA ASP A 444 -0.18 21.36 -14.17
C ASP A 444 -0.69 20.31 -15.16
N LEU A 445 -1.27 20.76 -16.26
CA LEU A 445 -1.84 19.92 -17.33
C LEU A 445 -0.99 20.11 -18.59
N TYR A 446 0.05 19.28 -18.73
CA TYR A 446 1.06 19.42 -19.77
C TYR A 446 0.96 18.33 -20.84
N MET A 447 0.48 18.72 -22.02
CA MET A 447 0.34 17.86 -23.19
C MET A 447 1.43 18.19 -24.25
N ASN A 448 2.41 17.31 -24.42
CA ASN A 448 3.48 17.47 -25.40
C ASN A 448 3.73 16.20 -26.23
N ALA A 449 2.67 15.47 -26.57
CA ALA A 449 2.81 14.28 -27.39
C ALA A 449 2.98 14.62 -28.87
N SER A 450 3.94 13.95 -29.52
CA SER A 450 4.37 14.23 -30.89
C SER A 450 3.37 13.78 -31.97
N ALA A 451 2.41 12.91 -31.63
CA ALA A 451 1.46 12.34 -32.57
C ALA A 451 0.09 12.07 -31.90
N GLY A 452 -0.92 11.79 -32.71
CA GLY A 452 -2.29 11.51 -32.28
C GLY A 452 -3.12 12.76 -32.10
N THR A 453 -4.31 12.61 -31.47
CA THR A 453 -5.17 13.73 -31.09
C THR A 453 -4.91 14.08 -29.63
N ASN A 454 -4.33 15.23 -29.39
CA ASN A 454 -3.84 15.67 -28.10
C ASN A 454 -4.76 16.70 -27.47
N ASN A 455 -5.31 16.41 -26.30
CA ASN A 455 -6.26 17.27 -25.61
C ASN A 455 -5.85 17.48 -24.16
N ILE A 456 -5.92 18.71 -23.67
CA ILE A 456 -5.81 19.03 -22.25
C ILE A 456 -7.02 18.48 -21.49
N GLY A 457 -8.24 18.72 -22.01
CA GLY A 457 -9.43 18.32 -21.27
C GLY A 457 -10.60 17.90 -22.16
N TYR A 458 -11.55 17.17 -21.54
CA TYR A 458 -12.80 16.77 -22.14
C TYR A 458 -13.96 16.88 -21.13
N ASN A 459 -15.10 17.47 -21.58
CA ASN A 459 -16.33 17.58 -20.79
C ASN A 459 -17.60 17.42 -21.66
N GLY A 460 -17.57 16.53 -22.63
CA GLY A 460 -18.54 16.43 -23.73
C GLY A 460 -17.98 17.05 -25.01
N THR A 461 -17.01 17.95 -24.90
CA THR A 461 -16.23 18.54 -25.99
C THR A 461 -14.75 18.40 -25.64
N ALA A 462 -13.90 18.15 -26.62
CA ALA A 462 -12.46 18.06 -26.46
C ALA A 462 -11.79 19.44 -26.62
N TYR A 463 -10.83 19.76 -25.75
CA TYR A 463 -10.09 21.02 -25.73
C TYR A 463 -8.60 20.76 -25.82
N THR A 464 -7.93 21.34 -26.82
CA THR A 464 -6.53 21.10 -27.10
C THR A 464 -5.56 22.04 -26.37
N THR A 465 -6.07 23.11 -25.77
CA THR A 465 -5.28 24.08 -24.98
C THR A 465 -5.89 24.32 -23.62
N LEU A 466 -5.07 24.67 -22.63
CA LEU A 466 -5.52 25.00 -21.28
C LEU A 466 -6.53 26.16 -21.29
N ALA A 467 -6.25 27.24 -22.05
CA ALA A 467 -7.14 28.39 -22.11
C ALA A 467 -8.53 28.03 -22.68
N ALA A 468 -8.59 27.15 -23.69
CA ALA A 468 -9.86 26.66 -24.23
C ALA A 468 -10.59 25.77 -23.22
N TRP A 469 -9.86 24.91 -22.48
CA TRP A 469 -10.40 24.08 -21.40
C TRP A 469 -10.97 24.95 -20.26
N GLN A 470 -10.23 25.93 -19.78
CA GLN A 470 -10.66 26.87 -18.74
C GLN A 470 -11.96 27.60 -19.14
N SER A 471 -11.99 28.15 -20.36
CA SER A 471 -13.16 28.86 -20.88
C SER A 471 -14.38 27.95 -21.08
N GLY A 472 -14.15 26.72 -21.56
CA GLY A 472 -15.26 25.80 -21.90
C GLY A 472 -15.77 24.98 -20.74
N SER A 473 -14.94 24.69 -19.73
CA SER A 473 -15.31 23.89 -18.56
C SER A 473 -15.63 24.72 -17.32
N GLY A 474 -15.09 25.94 -17.22
CA GLY A 474 -15.10 26.75 -16.01
C GLY A 474 -14.23 26.16 -14.87
N LYS A 475 -13.28 25.28 -15.21
CA LYS A 475 -12.36 24.63 -14.26
C LYS A 475 -10.95 25.10 -14.50
N ASP A 476 -10.04 24.74 -13.58
CA ASP A 476 -8.59 24.91 -13.71
C ASP A 476 -8.16 26.38 -13.92
N ALA A 477 -8.88 27.34 -13.30
CA ALA A 477 -8.62 28.77 -13.47
C ALA A 477 -7.20 29.18 -13.02
N ASN A 478 -6.66 28.51 -12.01
CA ASN A 478 -5.30 28.73 -11.48
C ASN A 478 -4.33 27.62 -11.90
N SER A 479 -4.73 26.74 -12.83
CA SER A 479 -3.86 25.68 -13.35
C SER A 479 -2.92 26.22 -14.42
N VAL A 480 -1.81 25.53 -14.63
CA VAL A 480 -0.79 25.85 -15.65
C VAL A 480 -0.67 24.71 -16.67
N SER A 481 0.03 24.96 -17.78
CA SER A 481 0.37 23.94 -18.78
C SER A 481 1.81 24.16 -19.20
N VAL A 482 2.73 23.59 -18.41
CA VAL A 482 4.19 23.80 -18.58
C VAL A 482 4.92 22.48 -18.45
N ASP A 483 6.08 22.38 -19.12
CA ASP A 483 6.96 21.22 -18.93
C ASP A 483 7.44 21.21 -17.47
N PRO A 484 7.16 20.15 -16.69
CA PRO A 484 7.64 20.06 -15.31
C PRO A 484 9.17 20.06 -15.19
N LEU A 485 9.91 19.74 -16.27
CA LEU A 485 11.37 19.63 -16.32
C LEU A 485 11.89 18.72 -15.20
N TYR A 486 11.47 17.47 -15.21
CA TYR A 486 11.90 16.50 -14.19
C TYR A 486 13.41 16.32 -14.13
N VAL A 487 13.96 16.24 -12.92
CA VAL A 487 15.41 16.25 -12.65
C VAL A 487 16.12 15.06 -13.30
N ALA A 488 15.62 13.84 -13.09
CA ALA A 488 16.25 12.63 -13.63
C ALA A 488 15.24 11.48 -13.81
N PRO A 489 14.26 11.59 -14.73
CA PRO A 489 13.22 10.59 -14.93
C PRO A 489 13.79 9.20 -15.27
N GLY A 490 14.92 9.12 -15.99
CA GLY A 490 15.61 7.86 -16.30
C GLY A 490 16.13 7.08 -15.09
N THR A 491 16.24 7.71 -13.93
CA THR A 491 16.54 7.09 -12.63
C THR A 491 15.40 7.19 -11.63
N TYR A 492 14.19 7.43 -12.15
CA TYR A 492 12.93 7.54 -11.39
C TYR A 492 12.85 8.74 -10.44
N ASP A 493 13.62 9.78 -10.70
CA ASP A 493 13.49 11.07 -10.00
C ASP A 493 12.59 12.01 -10.82
N TYR A 494 11.34 12.08 -10.41
CA TYR A 494 10.30 12.94 -11.00
C TYR A 494 10.10 14.23 -10.20
N THR A 495 11.13 14.68 -9.48
CA THR A 495 11.15 16.01 -8.87
C THR A 495 11.09 17.06 -9.98
N PRO A 496 10.13 17.98 -9.98
CA PRO A 496 10.09 19.05 -10.96
C PRO A 496 11.24 20.05 -10.74
N SER A 497 11.59 20.77 -11.80
CA SER A 497 12.54 21.91 -11.71
C SER A 497 12.03 23.18 -12.40
N ASN A 498 10.77 23.18 -12.86
CA ASN A 498 10.14 24.35 -13.45
C ASN A 498 9.57 25.27 -12.36
N GLY A 499 9.95 26.56 -12.38
CA GLY A 499 9.51 27.55 -11.41
C GLY A 499 8.02 27.87 -11.43
N LEU A 500 7.30 27.52 -12.49
CA LEU A 500 5.86 27.78 -12.59
C LEU A 500 5.01 26.73 -11.86
N VAL A 501 5.62 25.64 -11.38
CA VAL A 501 4.95 24.64 -10.53
C VAL A 501 5.47 24.66 -9.08
N ASN A 502 6.55 25.45 -8.82
CA ASN A 502 7.07 25.73 -7.48
C ASN A 502 6.22 26.80 -6.80
N ASP A 503 5.84 26.59 -5.54
CA ASP A 503 5.00 27.49 -4.72
C ASP A 503 3.66 27.87 -5.41
N ALA A 504 3.18 27.05 -6.34
CA ALA A 504 2.08 27.37 -7.23
C ALA A 504 0.76 26.64 -6.89
N GLY A 505 0.77 25.76 -5.90
CA GLY A 505 -0.40 25.04 -5.42
C GLY A 505 -1.19 25.80 -4.36
N THR A 506 -2.26 25.17 -3.88
CA THR A 506 -3.13 25.69 -2.81
C THR A 506 -3.16 24.73 -1.62
N PRO A 507 -3.28 25.20 -0.38
CA PRO A 507 -3.40 24.31 0.77
C PRO A 507 -4.64 23.40 0.68
N VAL A 508 -4.41 22.09 0.76
CA VAL A 508 -5.47 21.04 0.70
C VAL A 508 -5.39 20.08 1.89
N GLY A 509 -4.61 20.44 2.92
CA GLY A 509 -4.44 19.62 4.12
C GLY A 509 -3.51 18.41 3.95
N VAL A 510 -2.69 18.38 2.90
CA VAL A 510 -1.57 17.44 2.73
C VAL A 510 -0.31 18.13 3.24
N THR A 511 0.28 17.62 4.31
CA THR A 511 1.34 18.28 5.08
C THR A 511 2.76 17.91 4.63
N ASP A 512 2.90 16.80 3.95
CA ASP A 512 4.19 16.28 3.56
C ASP A 512 4.18 15.85 2.09
N ASP A 513 5.34 15.78 1.46
CA ASP A 513 5.53 15.30 0.11
C ASP A 513 5.73 13.76 0.05
N ILE A 514 6.06 13.22 -1.12
CA ILE A 514 6.30 11.78 -1.33
C ILE A 514 7.51 11.27 -0.51
N ASN A 515 8.49 12.09 -0.24
CA ASN A 515 9.70 11.75 0.51
C ASN A 515 9.55 12.03 2.02
N GLY A 516 8.43 12.64 2.45
CA GLY A 516 8.18 13.06 3.81
C GLY A 516 8.73 14.44 4.14
N ALA A 517 9.15 15.21 3.14
CA ALA A 517 9.50 16.61 3.36
C ALA A 517 8.23 17.44 3.63
N PRO A 518 8.27 18.37 4.61
CA PRO A 518 7.10 19.17 4.94
C PRO A 518 6.75 20.13 3.78
N ARG A 519 5.46 20.20 3.44
CA ARG A 519 4.93 21.14 2.46
C ARG A 519 4.71 22.53 3.02
N SER A 520 4.84 23.55 2.16
CA SER A 520 4.41 24.89 2.48
C SER A 520 2.93 24.91 2.90
N LEU A 521 2.63 25.60 4.01
CA LEU A 521 1.26 25.72 4.52
C LEU A 521 0.42 26.78 3.78
N THR A 522 1.05 27.59 2.93
CA THR A 522 0.40 28.70 2.22
C THR A 522 0.45 28.55 0.71
N SER A 523 1.54 28.06 0.18
CA SER A 523 1.81 27.89 -1.25
C SER A 523 2.63 26.62 -1.48
N PRO A 524 2.02 25.43 -1.36
CA PRO A 524 2.73 24.19 -1.63
C PRO A 524 3.01 24.04 -3.13
N ASP A 525 3.98 23.19 -3.48
CA ASP A 525 4.27 22.89 -4.87
C ASP A 525 3.18 22.02 -5.51
N MET A 526 3.03 22.13 -6.82
CA MET A 526 2.23 21.18 -7.58
C MET A 526 2.98 19.84 -7.73
N GLY A 527 2.24 18.73 -7.77
CA GLY A 527 2.80 17.39 -7.89
C GLY A 527 3.25 16.75 -6.58
N ALA A 528 3.86 15.56 -6.69
CA ALA A 528 4.16 14.69 -5.55
C ALA A 528 5.35 15.15 -4.70
N TYR A 529 6.15 16.06 -5.19
CA TYR A 529 7.38 16.55 -4.55
C TYR A 529 7.20 17.98 -4.07
N GLU A 530 7.72 18.28 -2.90
CA GLU A 530 7.99 19.65 -2.46
C GLU A 530 9.46 19.93 -2.73
N PHE A 531 9.76 20.95 -3.52
CA PHE A 531 11.11 21.24 -3.95
C PHE A 531 11.40 22.74 -3.85
N SER A 532 12.63 23.10 -3.84
CA SER A 532 13.04 24.48 -3.96
C SER A 532 13.92 24.60 -5.19
N LEU A 533 13.62 25.53 -6.02
CA LEU A 533 14.57 25.98 -7.03
C LEU A 533 15.71 26.56 -6.22
N GLY A 534 16.82 25.86 -6.17
CA GLY A 534 18.04 26.46 -5.65
C GLY A 534 18.22 27.76 -6.43
N GLY A 535 18.05 28.89 -5.75
CA GLY A 535 17.93 30.16 -6.39
C GLY A 535 19.14 30.43 -7.31
N LEU A 536 18.87 30.54 -8.62
CA LEU A 536 19.74 31.31 -9.49
C LEU A 536 19.52 32.77 -9.09
N ASP A 537 20.24 33.26 -8.11
CA ASP A 537 20.19 34.66 -7.74
C ASP A 537 21.42 35.37 -8.36
N ALA A 538 21.14 36.07 -9.45
CA ALA A 538 22.12 36.95 -10.09
C ALA A 538 21.87 38.36 -9.60
N GLY A 539 22.62 38.78 -8.61
CA GLY A 539 22.64 40.18 -8.19
C GLY A 539 23.39 41.09 -9.18
N ILE A 540 22.82 42.24 -9.51
CA ILE A 540 23.56 43.29 -10.16
C ILE A 540 24.23 44.13 -9.07
N THR A 541 25.54 44.08 -8.98
CA THR A 541 26.28 44.81 -7.95
C THR A 541 26.63 46.23 -8.38
N TRP A 542 26.93 46.43 -9.66
CA TRP A 542 27.13 47.76 -10.26
C TRP A 542 26.98 47.69 -11.79
N PHE A 543 26.83 48.86 -12.40
CA PHE A 543 26.87 49.01 -13.84
C PHE A 543 27.62 50.32 -14.24
N THR A 544 28.09 50.36 -15.47
CA THR A 544 28.68 51.56 -16.05
C THR A 544 27.96 51.96 -17.35
N PRO A 545 27.86 53.26 -17.64
CA PRO A 545 28.29 54.43 -16.88
C PRO A 545 27.41 54.68 -15.64
N THR A 546 27.99 55.09 -14.52
CA THR A 546 27.36 55.26 -13.21
C THR A 546 26.78 56.65 -12.92
N SER A 547 26.95 57.64 -13.80
CA SER A 547 26.53 59.02 -13.56
C SER A 547 26.49 59.79 -14.89
N PRO A 548 25.91 60.99 -14.94
CA PRO A 548 25.93 61.79 -16.17
C PRO A 548 27.33 61.81 -16.77
N SER A 549 27.45 61.17 -17.92
CA SER A 549 28.70 61.09 -18.66
C SER A 549 28.69 62.08 -19.84
N SER A 550 29.84 62.43 -20.36
CA SER A 550 29.89 63.26 -21.56
C SER A 550 29.16 62.64 -22.74
N PRO A 551 28.55 63.44 -23.64
CA PRO A 551 27.85 62.88 -24.81
C PRO A 551 28.79 62.00 -25.65
N GLY A 552 28.17 60.94 -26.27
CA GLY A 552 28.86 60.02 -27.16
C GLY A 552 28.54 58.53 -26.78
N LEU A 553 28.80 57.65 -27.73
CA LEU A 553 28.52 56.21 -27.57
C LEU A 553 29.23 55.60 -26.35
N LYS A 554 28.50 54.94 -25.51
CA LYS A 554 28.98 54.29 -24.29
C LYS A 554 28.63 52.79 -24.30
N THR A 555 29.58 52.00 -23.87
CA THR A 555 29.34 50.59 -23.61
C THR A 555 28.72 50.43 -22.23
N ILE A 556 27.58 49.77 -22.15
CA ILE A 556 26.98 49.36 -20.89
C ILE A 556 27.67 48.09 -20.42
N THR A 557 28.27 48.14 -19.24
CA THR A 557 28.87 46.97 -18.57
C THR A 557 28.17 46.79 -17.24
N VAL A 558 27.75 45.55 -16.95
CA VAL A 558 27.06 45.17 -15.74
C VAL A 558 27.91 44.13 -15.02
N ASN A 559 28.12 44.31 -13.74
CA ASN A 559 28.72 43.27 -12.89
C ASN A 559 27.63 42.41 -12.28
N ILE A 560 27.71 41.12 -12.54
CA ILE A 560 26.77 40.10 -12.05
C ILE A 560 27.47 39.28 -10.99
N ASP A 561 26.82 39.15 -9.85
CA ASP A 561 27.26 38.36 -8.71
C ASP A 561 26.33 37.12 -8.55
N ASN A 562 26.92 35.95 -8.34
CA ASN A 562 26.18 34.73 -8.01
C ASN A 562 26.27 34.47 -6.51
N THR A 563 25.21 34.77 -5.78
CA THR A 563 25.15 34.60 -4.33
C THR A 563 24.65 33.22 -3.92
N GLN A 564 24.17 32.39 -4.87
CA GLN A 564 23.59 31.08 -4.63
C GLN A 564 24.51 29.93 -5.04
N ALA A 565 24.17 28.70 -4.59
CA ALA A 565 25.00 27.51 -4.77
C ALA A 565 25.09 26.99 -6.22
N GLN A 566 24.13 27.33 -7.08
CA GLN A 566 24.11 26.86 -8.47
C GLN A 566 24.98 27.71 -9.38
N THR A 567 25.62 27.07 -10.37
CA THR A 567 26.43 27.76 -11.38
C THR A 567 25.53 28.42 -12.42
N ILE A 568 25.69 29.72 -12.61
CA ILE A 568 25.00 30.49 -13.66
C ILE A 568 25.76 30.33 -14.98
N ASN A 569 25.13 29.60 -15.93
CA ASN A 569 25.73 29.38 -17.25
C ASN A 569 25.24 30.35 -18.32
N SER A 570 24.04 30.93 -18.12
CA SER A 570 23.44 31.88 -19.06
C SER A 570 22.61 32.91 -18.29
N ILE A 571 22.62 34.16 -18.76
CA ILE A 571 21.78 35.23 -18.22
C ILE A 571 21.31 36.13 -19.37
N GLN A 572 20.08 36.59 -19.31
CA GLN A 572 19.54 37.60 -20.20
C GLN A 572 19.44 38.94 -19.46
N LEU A 573 20.05 39.96 -20.00
CA LEU A 573 20.00 41.32 -19.47
C LEU A 573 19.35 42.25 -20.47
N SER A 574 18.72 43.29 -19.96
CA SER A 574 18.21 44.38 -20.79
C SER A 574 18.48 45.75 -20.20
N TYR A 575 18.70 46.74 -21.04
CA TYR A 575 18.70 48.14 -20.65
C TYR A 575 17.81 48.97 -21.59
N SER A 576 17.35 50.13 -21.13
CA SER A 576 16.59 51.10 -21.92
C SER A 576 17.02 52.50 -21.55
N ASP A 577 17.11 53.34 -22.54
CA ASP A 577 17.35 54.78 -22.45
C ASP A 577 16.06 55.62 -22.60
N GLY A 578 14.91 55.00 -22.46
CA GLY A 578 13.60 55.59 -22.71
C GLY A 578 13.02 55.21 -24.07
N GLY A 579 13.82 54.51 -24.91
CA GLY A 579 13.37 53.85 -26.14
C GLY A 579 13.00 52.38 -25.96
N ALA A 580 13.01 51.64 -27.08
CA ALA A 580 12.81 50.17 -27.01
C ALA A 580 13.97 49.51 -26.25
N PRO A 581 13.71 48.56 -25.35
CA PRO A 581 14.76 47.88 -24.59
C PRO A 581 15.77 47.16 -25.52
N VAL A 582 17.04 47.29 -25.22
CA VAL A 582 18.11 46.47 -25.81
C VAL A 582 18.24 45.22 -24.94
N VAL A 583 17.98 44.05 -25.51
CA VAL A 583 18.03 42.75 -24.82
C VAL A 583 19.23 41.98 -25.36
N GLN A 584 20.05 41.43 -24.47
CA GLN A 584 21.17 40.56 -24.85
C GLN A 584 21.28 39.36 -23.91
N THR A 585 21.47 38.19 -24.49
CA THR A 585 21.72 36.94 -23.76
C THR A 585 23.22 36.67 -23.73
N PHE A 586 23.75 36.43 -22.55
CA PHE A 586 25.13 36.00 -22.29
C PHE A 586 25.12 34.52 -21.94
N THR A 587 25.96 33.71 -22.60
CA THR A 587 26.03 32.26 -22.44
C THR A 587 27.44 31.79 -22.12
N GLY A 588 27.57 30.56 -21.58
CA GLY A 588 28.90 29.99 -21.27
C GLY A 588 29.59 30.64 -20.09
N LEU A 589 28.85 31.24 -19.16
CA LEU A 589 29.42 32.03 -18.07
C LEU A 589 30.20 31.21 -17.05
N GLY A 590 29.72 30.01 -16.70
CA GLY A 590 30.34 29.16 -15.68
C GLY A 590 30.49 29.83 -14.31
N LEU A 591 29.60 30.80 -13.98
CA LEU A 591 29.70 31.62 -12.78
C LEU A 591 29.27 30.83 -11.55
N THR A 592 30.24 30.35 -10.78
CA THR A 592 30.00 29.56 -9.55
C THR A 592 29.67 30.47 -8.36
N SER A 593 29.12 29.88 -7.30
CA SER A 593 28.73 30.57 -6.06
C SER A 593 29.85 31.45 -5.48
N GLY A 594 29.48 32.65 -5.04
CA GLY A 594 30.39 33.62 -4.46
C GLY A 594 31.31 34.34 -5.45
N ASN A 595 31.16 34.06 -6.74
CA ASN A 595 31.94 34.71 -7.79
C ASN A 595 31.11 35.75 -8.53
N ASN A 596 31.79 36.68 -9.18
CA ASN A 596 31.17 37.70 -10.02
C ASN A 596 31.86 37.79 -11.40
N THR A 597 31.18 38.40 -12.36
CA THR A 597 31.71 38.61 -13.71
C THR A 597 31.15 39.90 -14.31
N ASN A 598 31.92 40.51 -15.18
CA ASN A 598 31.51 41.68 -15.92
C ASN A 598 30.98 41.30 -17.29
N LEU A 599 29.76 41.71 -17.59
CA LEU A 599 29.10 41.49 -18.87
C LEU A 599 28.87 42.82 -19.59
N SER A 600 29.37 42.93 -20.81
CA SER A 600 29.25 44.16 -21.59
C SER A 600 28.30 43.96 -22.77
N PHE A 601 27.34 44.85 -22.91
CA PHE A 601 26.46 44.86 -24.08
C PHE A 601 27.25 45.18 -25.35
N THR A 602 26.93 44.49 -26.42
CA THR A 602 27.51 44.75 -27.75
C THR A 602 26.90 45.98 -28.40
N THR A 603 25.65 46.31 -28.09
CA THR A 603 24.98 47.52 -28.51
C THR A 603 25.33 48.66 -27.56
N GLN A 604 25.84 49.74 -28.08
CA GLN A 604 26.22 50.92 -27.30
C GLN A 604 25.03 51.87 -27.11
N TYR A 605 25.04 52.53 -25.97
CA TYR A 605 24.09 53.59 -25.60
C TYR A 605 24.67 54.94 -25.96
N ASN A 606 23.85 55.94 -26.37
CA ASN A 606 24.28 57.29 -26.70
C ASN A 606 23.64 58.32 -25.78
#